data_47fae916aad66bcd712887a5f58f043c
#
_entry.id   47fae916aad66bcd712887a5f58f043c
#
_cell.length_a   1.000
_cell.length_b   1.000
_cell.length_c   1.000
_cell.angle_alpha   90.00
_cell.angle_beta   90.00
_cell.angle_gamma   90.00
#
_symmetry.space_group_name_H-M   'P 1'
#
loop_
_entity.id
_entity.type
_entity.pdbx_description
1 polymer ?
#
loop_
_entity_poly.entity_id
_entity_poly.type
_entity_poly.pdbx_seq_one_letter_code
_entity_poly.pdbx_strand_id
1 'polypeptide(L)'
;IQSYGVSATVKHYAANSQETNRVGIDETISKRALEEIYFPGFRACVKEGGTKSIMNAYNRINGVRCTESAWLLEEKLRKDFGFDGMVMSDWGAVLDPAKALAGGTDLAMPGPGEPQAIYDAVKAATLSEEKVDQACERVLTAIKWITENYKKEEVDKLPVDEIIKQTDEAAYEAACEGIVLLKNDAACPLAKHTKIALLGSGHAQMLECGSGSAGIDTSRHGDVAAEFARYFDVVDEAQAEYVVMIGIVPGMEGNDRKTLALADEDLAVLKRLAQAGKNVILVLNTCGPIDMREIDTDNVKAVFATFLPGMAGAKALSDMIAGEVNPSGKLTITFPERIEDMPTYMNFPGDGYHVSYGEGIYVGYRYYDKKKLRPRYPFGYGMSYTTFDCKLVDAAVDGDTIKVHTTVENTGKVAGSEVIQIYIHDPYSTLAKPEKELKAFEKVKLAPGEKKDVTFAIAIRDLASYDMDLE
;
A
#
# COMPACT_ATOMS: atom_id res chain seq x y z
N ILE A 1 -14.69 -8.16 -6.49
CA ILE A 1 -14.30 -8.73 -7.81
C ILE A 1 -14.96 -10.11 -7.97
N GLN A 2 -14.67 -11.09 -7.10
CA GLN A 2 -15.15 -12.47 -7.25
C GLN A 2 -16.68 -12.60 -7.12
N SER A 3 -17.35 -11.66 -6.50
CA SER A 3 -18.84 -11.64 -6.44
C SER A 3 -19.50 -11.49 -7.82
N TYR A 4 -18.75 -11.01 -8.82
CA TYR A 4 -19.18 -10.94 -10.21
C TYR A 4 -18.69 -12.13 -11.06
N GLY A 5 -18.08 -13.14 -10.44
CA GLY A 5 -17.54 -14.32 -11.13
C GLY A 5 -16.22 -14.08 -11.87
N VAL A 6 -15.48 -13.02 -11.51
CA VAL A 6 -14.13 -12.74 -12.04
C VAL A 6 -13.10 -13.15 -10.99
N SER A 7 -12.13 -13.99 -11.37
CA SER A 7 -11.07 -14.42 -10.46
C SER A 7 -10.19 -13.25 -10.05
N ALA A 8 -9.99 -13.06 -8.75
CA ALA A 8 -8.98 -12.16 -8.22
C ALA A 8 -7.62 -12.87 -8.20
N THR A 9 -6.55 -12.15 -8.59
CA THR A 9 -5.18 -12.66 -8.55
C THR A 9 -4.37 -11.87 -7.54
N VAL A 10 -4.01 -12.51 -6.44
CA VAL A 10 -3.16 -11.88 -5.41
C VAL A 10 -1.70 -11.94 -5.82
N LYS A 11 -0.96 -10.83 -5.67
CA LYS A 11 0.43 -10.74 -6.14
C LYS A 11 1.29 -9.79 -5.29
N HIS A 12 2.60 -9.90 -5.32
CA HIS A 12 3.39 -11.00 -5.92
C HIS A 12 3.87 -11.93 -4.81
N TYR A 13 3.66 -13.25 -4.95
CA TYR A 13 3.95 -14.24 -3.92
C TYR A 13 5.37 -14.81 -4.11
N ALA A 14 6.40 -14.45 -3.27
CA ALA A 14 6.32 -13.56 -2.14
C ALA A 14 7.59 -12.70 -2.04
N ALA A 15 7.50 -11.68 -1.18
CA ALA A 15 8.63 -10.88 -0.71
C ALA A 15 9.37 -10.03 -1.74
N ASN A 16 8.89 -9.83 -2.96
CA ASN A 16 9.45 -8.89 -3.93
C ASN A 16 9.32 -7.44 -3.42
N SER A 17 10.22 -7.03 -2.51
CA SER A 17 10.16 -5.73 -1.83
C SER A 17 11.15 -4.72 -2.39
N GLN A 18 11.95 -5.09 -3.41
CA GLN A 18 12.77 -4.16 -4.20
C GLN A 18 12.61 -4.42 -5.68
N GLU A 19 12.79 -3.38 -6.48
CA GLU A 19 12.73 -3.45 -7.94
C GLU A 19 14.13 -3.66 -8.56
N THR A 20 15.18 -3.19 -7.88
CA THR A 20 16.57 -3.35 -8.33
C THR A 20 16.93 -4.81 -8.49
N ASN A 21 17.20 -5.20 -9.76
CA ASN A 21 17.51 -6.57 -10.16
C ASN A 21 16.48 -7.63 -9.70
N ARG A 22 15.20 -7.27 -9.61
CA ARG A 22 14.11 -8.15 -9.07
C ARG A 22 14.08 -9.54 -9.71
N VAL A 23 14.48 -9.70 -10.98
CA VAL A 23 14.52 -11.00 -11.68
C VAL A 23 15.71 -11.85 -11.25
N GLY A 24 16.83 -11.22 -10.86
CA GLY A 24 18.08 -11.89 -10.53
C GLY A 24 18.39 -12.03 -9.05
N ILE A 25 17.79 -11.17 -8.21
CA ILE A 25 18.10 -11.06 -6.78
C ILE A 25 17.71 -12.31 -5.99
N ASP A 26 18.56 -12.65 -5.02
CA ASP A 26 18.30 -13.64 -3.98
C ASP A 26 18.15 -12.94 -2.62
N GLU A 27 16.99 -13.08 -2.04
CA GLU A 27 16.61 -12.44 -0.79
C GLU A 27 16.76 -13.42 0.37
N THR A 28 17.71 -13.13 1.24
CA THR A 28 17.91 -13.92 2.47
C THR A 28 16.92 -13.42 3.53
N ILE A 29 15.92 -14.24 3.83
CA ILE A 29 14.82 -13.91 4.74
C ILE A 29 14.66 -15.03 5.77
N SER A 30 14.57 -14.66 7.06
CA SER A 30 14.29 -15.64 8.09
C SER A 30 12.88 -16.23 7.95
N LYS A 31 12.70 -17.51 8.29
CA LYS A 31 11.37 -18.13 8.29
C LYS A 31 10.38 -17.36 9.14
N ARG A 32 10.82 -16.85 10.30
CA ARG A 32 9.99 -16.04 11.18
C ARG A 32 9.49 -14.77 10.50
N ALA A 33 10.36 -14.06 9.77
CA ALA A 33 9.96 -12.87 9.03
C ALA A 33 8.95 -13.22 7.92
N LEU A 34 9.16 -14.33 7.21
CA LEU A 34 8.19 -14.81 6.22
C LEU A 34 6.82 -15.07 6.86
N GLU A 35 6.77 -15.78 7.98
CA GLU A 35 5.51 -16.16 8.66
C GLU A 35 4.79 -14.98 9.32
N GLU A 36 5.53 -14.04 9.92
CA GLU A 36 4.91 -12.94 10.69
C GLU A 36 4.70 -11.66 9.87
N ILE A 37 5.43 -11.46 8.75
CA ILE A 37 5.40 -10.21 7.98
C ILE A 37 4.92 -10.43 6.54
N TYR A 38 5.52 -11.37 5.80
CA TYR A 38 5.28 -11.47 4.35
C TYR A 38 4.09 -12.36 3.99
N PHE A 39 3.83 -13.40 4.74
CA PHE A 39 2.75 -14.35 4.44
C PHE A 39 1.36 -13.97 4.97
N PRO A 40 1.18 -13.20 6.05
CA PRO A 40 -0.15 -12.98 6.63
C PRO A 40 -1.18 -12.42 5.65
N GLY A 41 -0.79 -11.45 4.81
CA GLY A 41 -1.68 -10.89 3.78
C GLY A 41 -2.13 -11.91 2.74
N PHE A 42 -1.22 -12.76 2.27
CA PHE A 42 -1.55 -13.84 1.32
C PHE A 42 -2.45 -14.90 1.97
N ARG A 43 -2.14 -15.27 3.22
CA ARG A 43 -2.95 -16.22 4.00
C ARG A 43 -4.38 -15.72 4.18
N ALA A 44 -4.57 -14.44 4.49
CA ALA A 44 -5.90 -13.83 4.61
C ALA A 44 -6.64 -13.82 3.26
N CYS A 45 -5.98 -13.45 2.17
CA CYS A 45 -6.57 -13.49 0.83
C CYS A 45 -7.02 -14.89 0.41
N VAL A 46 -6.30 -15.94 0.84
CA VAL A 46 -6.70 -17.33 0.60
C VAL A 46 -7.86 -17.75 1.51
N LYS A 47 -7.70 -17.60 2.83
CA LYS A 47 -8.62 -18.17 3.83
C LYS A 47 -9.91 -17.38 3.98
N GLU A 48 -9.82 -16.06 3.92
CA GLU A 48 -10.95 -15.15 4.13
C GLU A 48 -11.48 -14.63 2.80
N GLY A 49 -10.58 -14.24 1.89
CA GLY A 49 -10.94 -13.75 0.56
C GLY A 49 -11.31 -14.81 -0.45
N GLY A 50 -10.92 -16.08 -0.23
CA GLY A 50 -11.20 -17.21 -1.12
C GLY A 50 -10.66 -17.01 -2.54
N THR A 51 -9.49 -16.31 -2.68
CA THR A 51 -8.91 -16.00 -4.00
C THR A 51 -8.73 -17.26 -4.85
N LYS A 52 -8.97 -17.15 -6.16
CA LYS A 52 -8.91 -18.29 -7.09
C LYS A 52 -7.61 -18.32 -7.89
N SER A 53 -6.80 -17.27 -7.84
CA SER A 53 -5.48 -17.28 -8.46
C SER A 53 -4.46 -16.49 -7.64
N ILE A 54 -3.21 -16.88 -7.79
CA ILE A 54 -2.05 -16.20 -7.21
C ILE A 54 -0.98 -16.06 -8.29
N MET A 55 -0.31 -14.90 -8.31
CA MET A 55 0.85 -14.68 -9.16
C MET A 55 2.11 -14.75 -8.31
N ASN A 56 3.05 -15.65 -8.65
CA ASN A 56 4.33 -15.71 -7.97
C ASN A 56 5.27 -14.58 -8.37
N ALA A 57 6.25 -14.31 -7.51
CA ALA A 57 7.18 -13.19 -7.67
C ALA A 57 8.40 -13.57 -8.53
N TYR A 58 9.16 -12.55 -8.97
CA TYR A 58 10.38 -12.71 -9.79
C TYR A 58 11.59 -13.24 -9.04
N ASN A 59 11.73 -12.85 -7.78
CA ASN A 59 12.92 -13.02 -6.95
C ASN A 59 13.16 -14.48 -6.53
N ARG A 60 14.35 -14.69 -5.94
CA ARG A 60 14.62 -15.88 -5.13
C ARG A 60 14.39 -15.57 -3.66
N ILE A 61 14.00 -16.57 -2.90
CA ILE A 61 14.00 -16.58 -1.44
C ILE A 61 14.93 -17.70 -0.99
N ASN A 62 15.97 -17.34 -0.25
CA ASN A 62 16.94 -18.29 0.31
C ASN A 62 17.49 -19.28 -0.74
N GLY A 63 17.87 -18.76 -1.91
CA GLY A 63 18.50 -19.51 -3.00
C GLY A 63 17.53 -20.07 -4.05
N VAL A 64 16.21 -20.14 -3.78
CA VAL A 64 15.23 -20.78 -4.67
C VAL A 64 14.30 -19.74 -5.28
N ARG A 65 14.11 -19.76 -6.60
CA ARG A 65 13.12 -18.88 -7.26
C ARG A 65 11.71 -19.13 -6.77
N CYS A 66 10.94 -18.07 -6.59
CA CYS A 66 9.55 -18.17 -6.18
C CYS A 66 8.72 -19.05 -7.15
N THR A 67 9.04 -19.00 -8.45
CA THR A 67 8.40 -19.84 -9.48
C THR A 67 8.75 -21.34 -9.39
N GLU A 68 9.88 -21.69 -8.76
CA GLU A 68 10.43 -23.05 -8.73
C GLU A 68 10.39 -23.68 -7.32
N SER A 69 9.88 -22.98 -6.33
CA SER A 69 9.95 -23.36 -4.91
C SER A 69 8.77 -24.22 -4.48
N ALA A 70 8.97 -25.54 -4.45
CA ALA A 70 7.97 -26.48 -3.92
C ALA A 70 7.63 -26.20 -2.45
N TRP A 71 8.61 -25.74 -1.64
CA TRP A 71 8.34 -25.33 -0.27
C TRP A 71 7.36 -24.14 -0.23
N LEU A 72 7.57 -23.12 -1.08
CA LEU A 72 6.71 -21.93 -1.10
C LEU A 72 5.31 -22.26 -1.65
N LEU A 73 5.24 -22.99 -2.77
CA LEU A 73 4.01 -23.17 -3.52
C LEU A 73 3.20 -24.39 -3.05
N GLU A 74 3.84 -25.51 -2.75
CA GLU A 74 3.12 -26.73 -2.35
C GLU A 74 2.97 -26.84 -0.82
N GLU A 75 4.06 -26.60 -0.04
CA GLU A 75 3.99 -26.74 1.41
C GLU A 75 3.29 -25.54 2.06
N LYS A 76 3.73 -24.32 1.79
CA LYS A 76 3.15 -23.14 2.43
C LYS A 76 1.81 -22.72 1.82
N LEU A 77 1.79 -22.48 0.51
CA LEU A 77 0.58 -21.95 -0.13
C LEU A 77 -0.56 -22.99 -0.13
N ARG A 78 -0.29 -24.20 -0.64
CA ARG A 78 -1.37 -25.18 -0.80
C ARG A 78 -1.70 -25.92 0.49
N LYS A 79 -0.72 -26.47 1.21
CA LYS A 79 -1.01 -27.25 2.43
C LYS A 79 -1.34 -26.37 3.62
N ASP A 80 -0.50 -25.35 3.97
CA ASP A 80 -0.71 -24.55 5.16
C ASP A 80 -1.85 -23.53 5.01
N PHE A 81 -1.91 -22.82 3.88
CA PHE A 81 -2.96 -21.83 3.66
C PHE A 81 -4.23 -22.47 3.12
N GLY A 82 -4.16 -23.66 2.54
CA GLY A 82 -5.29 -24.36 1.94
C GLY A 82 -5.71 -23.82 0.58
N PHE A 83 -4.74 -23.31 -0.21
CA PHE A 83 -5.02 -22.77 -1.54
C PHE A 83 -5.30 -23.87 -2.54
N ASP A 84 -6.47 -23.84 -3.15
CA ASP A 84 -6.94 -24.80 -4.16
C ASP A 84 -6.95 -24.24 -5.59
N GLY A 85 -6.61 -22.97 -5.76
CA GLY A 85 -6.66 -22.28 -7.04
C GLY A 85 -5.42 -22.44 -7.92
N MET A 86 -5.33 -21.63 -8.96
CA MET A 86 -4.26 -21.62 -9.95
C MET A 86 -3.12 -20.67 -9.54
N VAL A 87 -1.88 -21.14 -9.70
CA VAL A 87 -0.67 -20.32 -9.58
C VAL A 87 -0.16 -19.94 -10.97
N MET A 88 -0.12 -18.64 -11.29
CA MET A 88 0.51 -18.15 -12.50
C MET A 88 1.85 -17.47 -12.18
N SER A 89 2.74 -17.42 -13.17
CA SER A 89 3.97 -16.62 -13.04
C SER A 89 3.70 -15.15 -13.33
N ASP A 90 4.57 -14.28 -12.81
CA ASP A 90 4.74 -12.95 -13.39
C ASP A 90 5.36 -13.05 -14.81
N TRP A 91 5.29 -11.94 -15.60
CA TRP A 91 5.69 -11.94 -17.02
C TRP A 91 7.18 -12.21 -17.20
N GLY A 92 7.52 -13.37 -17.76
CA GLY A 92 8.92 -13.78 -17.95
C GLY A 92 9.64 -14.25 -16.68
N ALA A 93 8.93 -14.49 -15.58
CA ALA A 93 9.53 -14.96 -14.33
C ALA A 93 9.96 -16.44 -14.38
N VAL A 94 9.40 -17.24 -15.31
CA VAL A 94 9.78 -18.63 -15.52
C VAL A 94 11.02 -18.69 -16.43
N LEU A 95 12.15 -19.14 -15.86
CA LEU A 95 13.39 -19.35 -16.63
C LEU A 95 13.63 -20.82 -16.99
N ASP A 96 13.11 -21.74 -16.20
CA ASP A 96 13.14 -23.19 -16.44
C ASP A 96 11.70 -23.73 -16.28
N PRO A 97 10.99 -23.99 -17.40
CA PRO A 97 9.59 -24.42 -17.35
C PRO A 97 9.38 -25.73 -16.60
N ALA A 98 10.31 -26.68 -16.71
CA ALA A 98 10.19 -27.98 -16.05
C ALA A 98 10.36 -27.84 -14.52
N LYS A 99 11.31 -27.01 -14.06
CA LYS A 99 11.47 -26.74 -12.63
C LYS A 99 10.31 -25.93 -12.07
N ALA A 100 9.81 -24.95 -12.82
CA ALA A 100 8.67 -24.16 -12.39
C ALA A 100 7.42 -25.04 -12.20
N LEU A 101 7.14 -25.91 -13.14
CA LEU A 101 6.05 -26.86 -13.05
C LEU A 101 6.24 -27.87 -11.89
N ALA A 102 7.46 -28.40 -11.73
CA ALA A 102 7.79 -29.28 -10.61
C ALA A 102 7.62 -28.56 -9.25
N GLY A 103 7.92 -27.26 -9.20
CA GLY A 103 7.78 -26.40 -8.03
C GLY A 103 6.34 -26.02 -7.67
N GLY A 104 5.39 -26.18 -8.59
CA GLY A 104 3.96 -25.90 -8.36
C GLY A 104 3.41 -24.65 -9.06
N THR A 105 4.15 -24.07 -10.02
CA THR A 105 3.63 -23.05 -10.95
C THR A 105 2.82 -23.73 -12.02
N ASP A 106 1.53 -23.38 -12.13
CA ASP A 106 0.61 -24.05 -13.04
C ASP A 106 0.58 -23.40 -14.43
N LEU A 107 0.82 -22.08 -14.53
CA LEU A 107 0.74 -21.33 -15.78
C LEU A 107 1.89 -20.33 -15.91
N ALA A 108 2.73 -20.49 -16.94
CA ALA A 108 3.76 -19.52 -17.29
C ALA A 108 3.20 -18.37 -18.12
N MET A 109 3.53 -17.14 -17.74
CA MET A 109 3.12 -15.93 -18.46
C MET A 109 4.35 -15.15 -18.99
N PRO A 110 4.25 -14.49 -20.18
CA PRO A 110 3.17 -14.69 -21.16
C PRO A 110 3.30 -16.03 -21.87
N GLY A 111 2.18 -16.62 -22.26
CA GLY A 111 2.19 -17.82 -23.08
C GLY A 111 2.75 -17.57 -24.50
N PRO A 112 3.01 -18.62 -25.30
CA PRO A 112 2.75 -20.04 -25.04
C PRO A 112 3.84 -20.76 -24.21
N GLY A 113 4.92 -20.07 -23.76
CA GLY A 113 6.02 -20.70 -23.04
C GLY A 113 6.86 -21.64 -23.91
N GLU A 114 7.53 -22.61 -23.28
CA GLU A 114 8.36 -23.62 -23.94
C GLU A 114 7.82 -25.05 -23.69
N PRO A 115 6.73 -25.45 -24.32
CA PRO A 115 6.08 -26.76 -24.09
C PRO A 115 7.02 -27.93 -24.40
N GLN A 116 7.97 -27.75 -25.35
CA GLN A 116 8.94 -28.79 -25.69
C GLN A 116 9.86 -29.12 -24.50
N ALA A 117 10.27 -28.14 -23.71
CA ALA A 117 11.10 -28.35 -22.52
C ALA A 117 10.38 -29.22 -21.47
N ILE A 118 9.07 -29.01 -21.30
CA ILE A 118 8.22 -29.84 -20.39
C ILE A 118 8.12 -31.27 -20.93
N TYR A 119 7.83 -31.44 -22.22
CA TYR A 119 7.73 -32.75 -22.86
C TYR A 119 9.02 -33.53 -22.75
N ASP A 120 10.18 -32.89 -23.01
CA ASP A 120 11.50 -33.53 -22.93
C ASP A 120 11.82 -33.94 -21.48
N ALA A 121 11.46 -33.11 -20.49
CA ALA A 121 11.66 -33.41 -19.08
C ALA A 121 10.80 -34.62 -18.61
N VAL A 122 9.55 -34.73 -19.08
CA VAL A 122 8.71 -35.90 -18.80
C VAL A 122 9.31 -37.14 -19.45
N LYS A 123 9.76 -37.09 -20.70
CA LYS A 123 10.42 -38.21 -21.38
C LYS A 123 11.72 -38.64 -20.73
N ALA A 124 12.47 -37.69 -20.18
CA ALA A 124 13.70 -37.95 -19.44
C ALA A 124 13.45 -38.41 -17.98
N ALA A 125 12.19 -38.53 -17.57
CA ALA A 125 11.75 -38.86 -16.20
C ALA A 125 12.32 -37.89 -15.12
N THR A 126 12.64 -36.65 -15.50
CA THR A 126 13.03 -35.58 -14.57
C THR A 126 11.84 -34.76 -14.08
N LEU A 127 10.70 -34.86 -14.75
CA LEU A 127 9.39 -34.31 -14.36
C LEU A 127 8.35 -35.43 -14.45
N SER A 128 7.49 -35.59 -13.43
CA SER A 128 6.43 -36.59 -13.49
C SER A 128 5.25 -36.06 -14.34
N GLU A 129 4.61 -36.94 -15.10
CA GLU A 129 3.40 -36.63 -15.87
C GLU A 129 2.27 -36.17 -14.93
N GLU A 130 2.19 -36.75 -13.71
CA GLU A 130 1.23 -36.33 -12.68
C GLU A 130 1.30 -34.83 -12.35
N LYS A 131 2.49 -34.24 -12.32
CA LYS A 131 2.65 -32.79 -12.10
C LYS A 131 2.08 -31.96 -13.24
N VAL A 132 2.22 -32.44 -14.48
CA VAL A 132 1.60 -31.81 -15.66
C VAL A 132 0.09 -31.86 -15.56
N ASP A 133 -0.46 -33.03 -15.24
CA ASP A 133 -1.90 -33.25 -15.08
C ASP A 133 -2.48 -32.37 -13.98
N GLN A 134 -1.82 -32.29 -12.82
CA GLN A 134 -2.23 -31.42 -11.71
C GLN A 134 -2.28 -29.94 -12.12
N ALA A 135 -1.29 -29.45 -12.84
CA ALA A 135 -1.28 -28.07 -13.32
C ALA A 135 -2.42 -27.82 -14.33
N CYS A 136 -2.62 -28.73 -15.28
CA CYS A 136 -3.73 -28.66 -16.23
C CYS A 136 -5.10 -28.67 -15.51
N GLU A 137 -5.29 -29.55 -14.54
CA GLU A 137 -6.52 -29.62 -13.74
C GLU A 137 -6.81 -28.30 -13.02
N ARG A 138 -5.81 -27.69 -12.40
CA ARG A 138 -5.96 -26.41 -11.68
C ARG A 138 -6.32 -25.26 -12.62
N VAL A 139 -5.68 -25.17 -13.80
CA VAL A 139 -6.02 -24.19 -14.83
C VAL A 139 -7.44 -24.39 -15.35
N LEU A 140 -7.81 -25.64 -15.68
CA LEU A 140 -9.15 -25.96 -16.15
C LEU A 140 -10.22 -25.69 -15.07
N THR A 141 -9.91 -25.97 -13.81
CA THR A 141 -10.79 -25.67 -12.67
C THR A 141 -11.03 -24.17 -12.51
N ALA A 142 -9.97 -23.35 -12.67
CA ALA A 142 -10.11 -21.89 -12.64
C ALA A 142 -10.97 -21.38 -13.81
N ILE A 143 -10.76 -21.90 -15.03
CA ILE A 143 -11.56 -21.56 -16.20
C ILE A 143 -13.02 -21.97 -15.99
N LYS A 144 -13.26 -23.19 -15.50
CA LYS A 144 -14.59 -23.69 -15.19
C LYS A 144 -15.29 -22.78 -14.17
N TRP A 145 -14.61 -22.44 -13.07
CA TRP A 145 -15.17 -21.57 -12.05
C TRP A 145 -15.59 -20.21 -12.63
N ILE A 146 -14.74 -19.58 -13.46
CA ILE A 146 -15.07 -18.31 -14.13
C ILE A 146 -16.29 -18.49 -15.04
N THR A 147 -16.29 -19.57 -15.86
CA THR A 147 -17.38 -19.83 -16.82
C THR A 147 -18.73 -20.04 -16.13
N GLU A 148 -18.74 -20.71 -14.97
CA GLU A 148 -19.95 -21.00 -14.21
C GLU A 148 -20.44 -19.82 -13.36
N ASN A 149 -19.57 -18.91 -12.96
CA ASN A 149 -19.88 -17.85 -12.01
C ASN A 149 -19.91 -16.44 -12.63
N TYR A 150 -19.36 -16.24 -13.84
CA TYR A 150 -19.34 -14.91 -14.46
C TYR A 150 -20.76 -14.44 -14.76
N LYS A 151 -21.11 -13.32 -14.15
CA LYS A 151 -22.44 -12.71 -14.25
C LYS A 151 -22.57 -11.84 -15.51
N LYS A 152 -22.40 -12.46 -16.66
CA LYS A 152 -22.40 -11.77 -17.96
C LYS A 152 -23.58 -10.84 -18.14
N GLU A 153 -24.79 -11.27 -17.79
CA GLU A 153 -26.01 -10.50 -17.98
C GLU A 153 -26.09 -9.26 -17.08
N GLU A 154 -25.46 -9.29 -15.92
CA GLU A 154 -25.38 -8.14 -15.03
C GLU A 154 -24.31 -7.15 -15.49
N VAL A 155 -23.15 -7.65 -15.91
CA VAL A 155 -21.97 -6.83 -16.30
C VAL A 155 -22.14 -6.23 -17.69
N ASP A 156 -22.53 -7.01 -18.70
CA ASP A 156 -22.61 -6.55 -20.09
C ASP A 156 -23.78 -5.57 -20.35
N LYS A 157 -24.74 -5.51 -19.42
CA LYS A 157 -25.91 -4.59 -19.55
C LYS A 157 -25.68 -3.25 -18.89
N LEU A 158 -24.60 -3.05 -18.15
CA LEU A 158 -24.32 -1.74 -17.55
C LEU A 158 -23.96 -0.74 -18.66
N PRO A 159 -24.68 0.40 -18.76
CA PRO A 159 -24.28 1.44 -19.69
C PRO A 159 -22.88 1.96 -19.34
N VAL A 160 -22.03 2.13 -20.35
CA VAL A 160 -20.64 2.59 -20.13
C VAL A 160 -20.61 3.92 -19.36
N ASP A 161 -21.51 4.84 -19.66
CA ASP A 161 -21.58 6.14 -18.97
C ASP A 161 -21.92 5.97 -17.47
N GLU A 162 -22.74 4.99 -17.10
CA GLU A 162 -23.07 4.71 -15.71
C GLU A 162 -21.88 4.07 -14.99
N ILE A 163 -21.15 3.16 -15.64
CA ILE A 163 -19.89 2.59 -15.09
C ILE A 163 -18.88 3.72 -14.85
N ILE A 164 -18.71 4.60 -15.83
CA ILE A 164 -17.79 5.74 -15.73
C ILE A 164 -18.17 6.61 -14.53
N LYS A 165 -19.44 6.96 -14.39
CA LYS A 165 -19.92 7.79 -13.28
C LYS A 165 -19.64 7.13 -11.91
N GLN A 166 -19.99 5.85 -11.76
CA GLN A 166 -19.77 5.11 -10.52
C GLN A 166 -18.28 4.98 -10.19
N THR A 167 -17.42 4.77 -11.19
CA THR A 167 -15.97 4.70 -10.98
C THR A 167 -15.37 6.06 -10.65
N ASP A 168 -15.86 7.15 -11.21
CA ASP A 168 -15.42 8.51 -10.87
C ASP A 168 -15.81 8.88 -9.43
N GLU A 169 -17.05 8.54 -9.01
CA GLU A 169 -17.49 8.71 -7.62
C GLU A 169 -16.63 7.89 -6.64
N ALA A 170 -16.36 6.62 -6.95
CA ALA A 170 -15.52 5.76 -6.14
C ALA A 170 -14.05 6.24 -6.08
N ALA A 171 -13.51 6.72 -7.21
CA ALA A 171 -12.16 7.28 -7.27
C ALA A 171 -12.05 8.56 -6.42
N TYR A 172 -13.07 9.42 -6.47
CA TYR A 172 -13.11 10.62 -5.64
C TYR A 172 -13.23 10.30 -4.15
N GLU A 173 -14.09 9.37 -3.77
CA GLU A 173 -14.24 8.92 -2.38
C GLU A 173 -12.90 8.33 -1.88
N ALA A 174 -12.26 7.45 -2.66
CA ALA A 174 -10.98 6.87 -2.33
C ALA A 174 -9.87 7.93 -2.14
N ALA A 175 -9.84 8.96 -3.00
CA ALA A 175 -8.89 10.07 -2.85
C ALA A 175 -9.15 10.88 -1.58
N CYS A 176 -10.43 11.20 -1.28
CA CYS A 176 -10.83 11.90 -0.06
C CYS A 176 -10.49 11.10 1.21
N GLU A 177 -10.63 9.79 1.19
CA GLU A 177 -10.34 8.93 2.34
C GLU A 177 -8.84 8.62 2.50
N GLY A 178 -8.05 8.74 1.41
CA GLY A 178 -6.64 8.37 1.36
C GLY A 178 -5.64 9.52 1.53
N ILE A 179 -5.99 10.76 1.17
CA ILE A 179 -5.11 11.92 1.34
C ILE A 179 -4.90 12.22 2.83
N VAL A 180 -3.64 12.42 3.23
CA VAL A 180 -3.24 12.61 4.63
C VAL A 180 -2.75 14.04 4.85
N LEU A 181 -3.33 14.74 5.83
CA LEU A 181 -2.83 16.02 6.30
C LEU A 181 -1.72 15.75 7.35
N LEU A 182 -0.47 16.11 7.02
CA LEU A 182 0.71 15.85 7.85
C LEU A 182 1.07 17.02 8.77
N LYS A 183 0.79 18.24 8.32
CA LYS A 183 1.06 19.49 9.06
C LYS A 183 0.00 20.52 8.74
N ASN A 184 -0.41 21.28 9.75
CA ASN A 184 -1.29 22.44 9.55
C ASN A 184 -1.06 23.48 10.65
N ASP A 185 -0.33 24.54 10.33
CA ASP A 185 -0.08 25.69 11.20
C ASP A 185 -1.23 26.71 11.09
N ALA A 186 -2.47 26.21 11.25
CA ALA A 186 -3.71 26.97 11.13
C ALA A 186 -3.91 27.67 9.76
N ALA A 187 -3.29 27.14 8.71
CA ALA A 187 -3.43 27.69 7.35
C ALA A 187 -4.69 27.12 6.66
N CYS A 188 -4.91 25.83 6.77
CA CYS A 188 -6.05 25.16 6.16
C CYS A 188 -7.16 24.89 7.20
N PRO A 189 -8.45 24.97 6.78
CA PRO A 189 -8.91 25.31 5.43
C PRO A 189 -8.74 26.79 5.09
N LEU A 190 -8.43 27.08 3.80
CA LEU A 190 -8.39 28.45 3.29
C LEU A 190 -9.80 29.01 3.06
N ALA A 191 -9.96 30.30 3.26
CA ALA A 191 -11.19 30.99 2.90
C ALA A 191 -11.40 31.00 1.37
N LYS A 192 -12.66 30.93 0.94
CA LYS A 192 -13.00 31.07 -0.49
C LYS A 192 -12.51 32.42 -1.01
N HIS A 193 -12.09 32.45 -2.28
CA HIS A 193 -11.48 33.60 -2.95
C HIS A 193 -10.12 34.05 -2.39
N THR A 194 -9.47 33.25 -1.51
CA THR A 194 -8.06 33.48 -1.20
C THR A 194 -7.23 33.43 -2.48
N LYS A 195 -6.34 34.39 -2.66
CA LYS A 195 -5.42 34.42 -3.81
C LYS A 195 -4.33 33.39 -3.65
N ILE A 196 -4.26 32.44 -4.55
CA ILE A 196 -3.28 31.38 -4.54
C ILE A 196 -2.47 31.32 -5.84
N ALA A 197 -1.22 30.90 -5.77
CA ALA A 197 -0.46 30.47 -6.94
C ALA A 197 -0.23 28.97 -6.89
N LEU A 198 -0.25 28.31 -8.06
CA LEU A 198 0.03 26.88 -8.22
C LEU A 198 1.45 26.73 -8.77
N LEU A 199 2.34 26.06 -8.04
CA LEU A 199 3.73 25.84 -8.42
C LEU A 199 4.15 24.39 -8.19
N GLY A 200 5.40 24.08 -8.60
CA GLY A 200 5.99 22.74 -8.48
C GLY A 200 5.75 21.86 -9.70
N SER A 201 6.39 20.72 -9.74
CA SER A 201 6.34 19.78 -10.88
C SER A 201 4.94 19.24 -11.18
N GLY A 202 4.04 19.19 -10.17
CA GLY A 202 2.66 18.74 -10.30
C GLY A 202 1.61 19.83 -10.51
N HIS A 203 2.00 21.10 -10.68
CA HIS A 203 1.06 22.22 -10.73
C HIS A 203 0.08 22.18 -11.90
N ALA A 204 0.48 21.63 -13.04
CA ALA A 204 -0.38 21.49 -14.22
C ALA A 204 -1.16 20.16 -14.19
N GLN A 205 -0.51 19.10 -13.74
CA GLN A 205 -1.09 17.75 -13.66
C GLN A 205 -0.44 16.97 -12.51
N MET A 206 -1.27 16.40 -11.63
CA MET A 206 -0.83 15.51 -10.59
C MET A 206 -0.47 14.13 -11.16
N LEU A 207 0.43 13.42 -10.48
CA LEU A 207 0.73 12.03 -10.76
C LEU A 207 -0.38 11.16 -10.17
N GLU A 208 -1.16 10.50 -11.00
CA GLU A 208 -2.34 9.74 -10.61
C GLU A 208 -2.03 8.29 -10.24
N CYS A 209 -1.04 7.69 -10.92
CA CYS A 209 -0.67 6.27 -10.75
C CYS A 209 0.84 6.05 -10.89
N GLY A 210 1.29 4.83 -10.62
CA GLY A 210 2.63 4.37 -10.97
C GLY A 210 2.78 4.09 -12.46
N SER A 211 3.98 3.73 -12.88
CA SER A 211 4.29 3.32 -14.25
C SER A 211 4.37 1.80 -14.41
N GLY A 212 4.60 1.33 -15.63
CA GLY A 212 4.65 -0.09 -15.95
C GLY A 212 3.26 -0.72 -15.98
N SER A 213 3.10 -1.89 -15.37
CA SER A 213 1.81 -2.59 -15.31
C SER A 213 0.76 -1.88 -14.44
N ALA A 214 1.18 -0.91 -13.61
CA ALA A 214 0.31 -0.07 -12.80
C ALA A 214 -0.19 1.19 -13.55
N GLY A 215 0.25 1.41 -14.80
CA GLY A 215 -0.18 2.54 -15.62
C GLY A 215 -1.66 2.45 -15.98
N ILE A 216 -2.36 3.59 -15.91
CA ILE A 216 -3.76 3.75 -16.30
C ILE A 216 -3.89 4.77 -17.42
N ASP A 217 -5.05 4.76 -18.10
CA ASP A 217 -5.40 5.84 -19.04
C ASP A 217 -5.72 7.12 -18.24
N THR A 218 -4.87 8.14 -18.43
CA THR A 218 -4.99 9.44 -17.78
C THR A 218 -5.66 10.50 -18.66
N SER A 219 -6.28 10.11 -19.78
CA SER A 219 -6.96 11.03 -20.70
C SER A 219 -8.14 11.79 -20.06
N ARG A 220 -8.63 11.29 -18.92
CA ARG A 220 -9.73 11.86 -18.16
C ARG A 220 -9.30 12.52 -16.83
N HIS A 221 -8.01 12.85 -16.70
CA HIS A 221 -7.50 13.52 -15.49
C HIS A 221 -8.15 14.90 -15.28
N GLY A 222 -8.24 15.31 -14.01
CA GLY A 222 -8.70 16.64 -13.65
C GLY A 222 -7.65 17.71 -13.92
N ASP A 223 -8.05 18.84 -14.49
CA ASP A 223 -7.21 20.02 -14.59
C ASP A 223 -7.01 20.64 -13.20
N VAL A 224 -5.75 20.66 -12.72
CA VAL A 224 -5.44 21.16 -11.37
C VAL A 224 -5.90 22.62 -11.21
N ALA A 225 -5.62 23.48 -12.19
CA ALA A 225 -5.98 24.88 -12.10
C ALA A 225 -7.51 25.08 -12.09
N ALA A 226 -8.24 24.33 -12.90
CA ALA A 226 -9.70 24.38 -12.93
C ALA A 226 -10.33 23.90 -11.61
N GLU A 227 -9.79 22.82 -11.00
CA GLU A 227 -10.29 22.33 -9.71
C GLU A 227 -10.05 23.33 -8.57
N PHE A 228 -8.88 23.98 -8.53
CA PHE A 228 -8.60 25.02 -7.53
C PHE A 228 -9.39 26.30 -7.77
N ALA A 229 -9.62 26.71 -9.02
CA ALA A 229 -10.40 27.88 -9.38
C ALA A 229 -11.88 27.79 -8.97
N ARG A 230 -12.38 26.62 -8.60
CA ARG A 230 -13.72 26.46 -8.00
C ARG A 230 -13.88 27.22 -6.68
N TYR A 231 -12.80 27.41 -5.95
CA TYR A 231 -12.81 28.00 -4.61
C TYR A 231 -11.93 29.22 -4.46
N PHE A 232 -10.84 29.31 -5.23
CA PHE A 232 -9.76 30.27 -5.02
C PHE A 232 -9.53 31.13 -6.26
N ASP A 233 -8.99 32.32 -6.03
CA ASP A 233 -8.53 33.18 -7.11
C ASP A 233 -7.10 32.73 -7.48
N VAL A 234 -6.96 31.96 -8.56
CA VAL A 234 -5.65 31.50 -9.06
C VAL A 234 -4.95 32.66 -9.76
N VAL A 235 -3.84 33.11 -9.24
CA VAL A 235 -3.11 34.30 -9.68
C VAL A 235 -1.61 34.02 -9.82
N ASP A 236 -0.86 34.98 -10.38
CA ASP A 236 0.60 34.92 -10.39
C ASP A 236 1.18 34.94 -8.97
N GLU A 237 2.35 34.29 -8.78
CA GLU A 237 3.04 34.19 -7.49
C GLU A 237 3.17 35.53 -6.77
N ALA A 238 3.45 36.64 -7.51
CA ALA A 238 3.62 37.95 -6.92
C ALA A 238 2.39 38.47 -6.17
N GLN A 239 1.19 38.07 -6.63
CA GLN A 239 -0.10 38.48 -6.09
C GLN A 239 -0.67 37.51 -5.07
N ALA A 240 -0.12 36.30 -4.98
CA ALA A 240 -0.63 35.21 -4.16
C ALA A 240 -0.35 35.43 -2.66
N GLU A 241 -1.35 35.14 -1.83
CA GLU A 241 -1.27 35.09 -0.37
C GLU A 241 -0.66 33.76 0.08
N TYR A 242 -1.01 32.68 -0.61
CA TYR A 242 -0.45 31.33 -0.44
C TYR A 242 0.02 30.75 -1.76
N VAL A 243 1.08 29.96 -1.69
CA VAL A 243 1.54 29.13 -2.80
C VAL A 243 1.16 27.69 -2.49
N VAL A 244 0.33 27.06 -3.32
CA VAL A 244 0.10 25.61 -3.29
C VAL A 244 1.16 24.99 -4.18
N MET A 245 2.14 24.35 -3.55
CA MET A 245 3.25 23.73 -4.26
C MET A 245 3.09 22.23 -4.30
N ILE A 246 2.95 21.67 -5.50
CA ILE A 246 2.76 20.23 -5.73
C ILE A 246 4.06 19.63 -6.23
N GLY A 247 4.76 18.89 -5.37
CA GLY A 247 5.99 18.18 -5.71
C GLY A 247 5.68 16.72 -6.07
N ILE A 248 6.17 16.29 -7.24
CA ILE A 248 6.00 14.91 -7.75
C ILE A 248 7.25 14.09 -7.49
N VAL A 249 7.07 12.86 -6.97
CA VAL A 249 8.10 11.82 -7.01
C VAL A 249 7.48 10.51 -7.49
N PRO A 250 7.76 10.11 -8.73
CA PRO A 250 7.14 8.95 -9.35
C PRO A 250 7.63 7.64 -8.72
N GLY A 251 6.76 6.64 -8.72
CA GLY A 251 7.11 5.22 -8.57
C GLY A 251 7.19 4.56 -9.94
N MET A 252 8.23 3.74 -10.14
CA MET A 252 8.44 3.05 -11.42
C MET A 252 8.57 1.56 -11.19
N GLU A 253 7.79 0.76 -11.90
CA GLU A 253 8.00 -0.68 -11.95
C GLU A 253 9.37 -0.99 -12.59
N GLY A 254 10.12 -1.89 -11.95
CA GLY A 254 11.46 -2.28 -12.40
C GLY A 254 12.60 -1.35 -11.94
N ASN A 255 12.30 -0.23 -11.25
CA ASN A 255 13.31 0.71 -10.78
C ASN A 255 12.98 1.28 -9.40
N ASP A 256 13.90 1.14 -8.46
CA ASP A 256 13.80 1.78 -7.15
C ASP A 256 14.21 3.26 -7.22
N ARG A 257 13.66 4.06 -6.32
CA ARG A 257 14.10 5.45 -6.14
C ARG A 257 15.54 5.49 -5.61
N LYS A 258 16.34 6.39 -6.13
CA LYS A 258 17.74 6.59 -5.70
C LYS A 258 17.84 7.39 -4.40
N THR A 259 16.83 8.18 -4.08
CA THR A 259 16.79 9.08 -2.92
C THR A 259 15.36 9.23 -2.42
N LEU A 260 15.21 9.71 -1.20
CA LEU A 260 13.93 10.14 -0.63
C LEU A 260 13.67 11.64 -0.83
N ALA A 261 14.53 12.40 -1.51
CA ALA A 261 14.33 13.83 -1.74
C ALA A 261 13.24 14.08 -2.80
N LEU A 262 12.68 15.29 -2.77
CA LEU A 262 11.96 15.83 -3.92
C LEU A 262 12.95 16.10 -5.06
N ALA A 263 12.44 16.33 -6.27
CA ALA A 263 13.25 16.74 -7.40
C ALA A 263 14.01 18.06 -7.09
N ASP A 264 15.24 18.20 -7.59
CA ASP A 264 16.07 19.37 -7.35
C ASP A 264 15.38 20.68 -7.77
N GLU A 265 14.58 20.64 -8.82
CA GLU A 265 13.79 21.78 -9.31
C GLU A 265 12.75 22.22 -8.28
N ASP A 266 12.02 21.26 -7.69
CA ASP A 266 11.03 21.52 -6.64
C ASP A 266 11.70 22.04 -5.35
N LEU A 267 12.85 21.47 -4.97
CA LEU A 267 13.63 21.97 -3.84
C LEU A 267 14.13 23.42 -4.06
N ALA A 268 14.55 23.75 -5.29
CA ALA A 268 14.97 25.11 -5.63
C ALA A 268 13.79 26.10 -5.52
N VAL A 269 12.60 25.72 -5.98
CA VAL A 269 11.39 26.53 -5.84
C VAL A 269 11.05 26.75 -4.35
N LEU A 270 11.07 25.69 -3.52
CA LEU A 270 10.79 25.80 -2.08
C LEU A 270 11.80 26.74 -1.38
N LYS A 271 13.09 26.59 -1.66
CA LYS A 271 14.14 27.45 -1.11
C LYS A 271 13.93 28.94 -1.50
N ARG A 272 13.56 29.18 -2.76
CA ARG A 272 13.25 30.53 -3.24
C ARG A 272 12.02 31.13 -2.54
N LEU A 273 10.95 30.34 -2.39
CA LEU A 273 9.74 30.75 -1.69
C LEU A 273 10.01 31.06 -0.20
N ALA A 274 10.86 30.27 0.45
CA ALA A 274 11.29 30.53 1.82
C ALA A 274 12.03 31.83 1.94
N GLN A 275 12.98 32.12 1.03
CA GLN A 275 13.72 33.39 0.99
C GLN A 275 12.79 34.59 0.71
N ALA A 276 11.74 34.39 -0.08
CA ALA A 276 10.75 35.43 -0.37
C ALA A 276 9.67 35.57 0.74
N GLY A 277 9.71 34.76 1.80
CA GLY A 277 8.75 34.80 2.90
C GLY A 277 7.32 34.42 2.51
N LYS A 278 7.15 33.66 1.43
CA LYS A 278 5.85 33.22 0.93
C LYS A 278 5.30 32.08 1.79
N ASN A 279 4.02 32.14 2.17
CA ASN A 279 3.34 31.02 2.83
C ASN A 279 3.09 29.89 1.82
N VAL A 280 3.50 28.68 2.17
CA VAL A 280 3.41 27.51 1.30
C VAL A 280 2.48 26.46 1.91
N ILE A 281 1.58 25.93 1.07
CA ILE A 281 0.89 24.66 1.29
C ILE A 281 1.60 23.64 0.41
N LEU A 282 2.36 22.75 1.03
CA LEU A 282 3.13 21.74 0.33
C LEU A 282 2.30 20.48 0.11
N VAL A 283 2.28 20.01 -1.12
CA VAL A 283 1.61 18.77 -1.53
C VAL A 283 2.65 17.76 -1.98
N LEU A 284 2.75 16.66 -1.27
CA LEU A 284 3.61 15.53 -1.59
C LEU A 284 2.84 14.50 -2.42
N ASN A 285 2.92 14.67 -3.74
CA ASN A 285 2.33 13.72 -4.69
C ASN A 285 3.39 12.66 -5.06
N THR A 286 3.61 11.71 -4.16
CA THR A 286 4.77 10.83 -4.16
C THR A 286 4.39 9.38 -3.91
N CYS A 287 5.14 8.44 -4.49
CA CYS A 287 4.89 7.01 -4.33
C CYS A 287 5.25 6.44 -2.94
N GLY A 288 5.81 7.25 -2.04
CA GLY A 288 6.22 6.81 -0.71
C GLY A 288 6.78 7.97 0.13
N PRO A 289 7.47 7.71 1.24
CA PRO A 289 7.97 8.74 2.14
C PRO A 289 9.01 9.63 1.48
N ILE A 290 9.10 10.87 1.96
CA ILE A 290 10.03 11.90 1.52
C ILE A 290 10.88 12.34 2.71
N ASP A 291 12.12 12.67 2.46
CA ASP A 291 13.01 13.34 3.41
C ASP A 291 12.55 14.79 3.62
N MET A 292 12.07 15.08 4.83
CA MET A 292 11.44 16.36 5.16
C MET A 292 12.45 17.44 5.61
N ARG A 293 13.73 17.10 5.82
CA ARG A 293 14.71 18.02 6.44
C ARG A 293 14.91 19.34 5.69
N GLU A 294 14.87 19.29 4.36
CA GLU A 294 15.08 20.47 3.52
C GLU A 294 13.77 21.18 3.13
N ILE A 295 12.62 20.56 3.38
CA ILE A 295 11.33 21.04 2.89
C ILE A 295 10.36 21.49 3.97
N ASP A 296 10.56 21.07 5.23
CA ASP A 296 9.73 21.52 6.35
C ASP A 296 10.32 22.75 7.02
N THR A 297 10.22 23.84 6.32
CA THR A 297 10.68 25.18 6.77
C THR A 297 9.52 25.99 7.36
N ASP A 298 9.82 27.09 8.07
CA ASP A 298 8.83 27.90 8.79
C ASP A 298 7.75 28.51 7.90
N ASN A 299 8.03 28.70 6.61
CA ASN A 299 7.07 29.21 5.64
C ASN A 299 6.14 28.12 5.08
N VAL A 300 6.42 26.85 5.31
CA VAL A 300 5.52 25.72 4.95
C VAL A 300 4.47 25.60 6.04
N LYS A 301 3.26 26.10 5.77
CA LYS A 301 2.16 26.21 6.74
C LYS A 301 1.28 24.98 6.82
N ALA A 302 1.16 24.22 5.71
CA ALA A 302 0.47 22.94 5.69
C ALA A 302 1.19 21.96 4.77
N VAL A 303 1.09 20.66 5.07
CA VAL A 303 1.64 19.57 4.25
C VAL A 303 0.58 18.50 4.05
N PHE A 304 0.29 18.19 2.80
CA PHE A 304 -0.58 17.09 2.41
C PHE A 304 0.25 16.00 1.72
N ALA A 305 0.07 14.75 2.11
CA ALA A 305 0.57 13.60 1.36
C ALA A 305 -0.59 12.96 0.59
N THR A 306 -0.57 13.10 -0.72
CA THR A 306 -1.63 12.55 -1.59
C THR A 306 -1.31 11.14 -2.05
N PHE A 307 -0.07 10.73 -1.94
CA PHE A 307 0.43 9.53 -2.60
C PHE A 307 0.09 9.56 -4.11
N LEU A 308 -0.44 8.47 -4.64
CA LEU A 308 -0.93 8.34 -6.02
C LEU A 308 -2.47 8.31 -5.97
N PRO A 309 -3.14 9.48 -6.03
CA PRO A 309 -4.55 9.60 -5.62
C PRO A 309 -5.56 9.23 -6.72
N GLY A 310 -5.09 8.77 -7.89
CA GLY A 310 -5.96 8.53 -9.04
C GLY A 310 -6.45 9.81 -9.70
N MET A 311 -7.33 9.66 -10.68
CA MET A 311 -7.82 10.75 -11.54
C MET A 311 -8.60 11.85 -10.81
N ALA A 312 -9.16 11.55 -9.63
CA ALA A 312 -9.91 12.52 -8.83
C ALA A 312 -9.03 13.26 -7.79
N GLY A 313 -7.70 13.04 -7.80
CA GLY A 313 -6.79 13.58 -6.79
C GLY A 313 -6.79 15.10 -6.69
N ALA A 314 -6.75 15.81 -7.81
CA ALA A 314 -6.78 17.27 -7.85
C ALA A 314 -8.08 17.84 -7.25
N LYS A 315 -9.22 17.23 -7.58
CA LYS A 315 -10.53 17.58 -7.04
C LYS A 315 -10.59 17.36 -5.53
N ALA A 316 -10.21 16.19 -5.04
CA ALA A 316 -10.23 15.86 -3.62
C ALA A 316 -9.31 16.78 -2.81
N LEU A 317 -8.12 17.10 -3.33
CA LEU A 317 -7.16 18.00 -2.69
C LEU A 317 -7.70 19.43 -2.61
N SER A 318 -8.29 19.96 -3.71
CA SER A 318 -8.84 21.31 -3.70
C SER A 318 -10.04 21.42 -2.74
N ASP A 319 -10.91 20.41 -2.69
CA ASP A 319 -12.04 20.32 -1.75
C ASP A 319 -11.56 20.29 -0.28
N MET A 320 -10.44 19.58 0.00
CA MET A 320 -9.84 19.58 1.34
C MET A 320 -9.26 20.94 1.72
N ILE A 321 -8.46 21.55 0.84
CA ILE A 321 -7.85 22.85 1.13
C ILE A 321 -8.92 23.93 1.31
N ALA A 322 -10.07 23.82 0.64
CA ALA A 322 -11.22 24.70 0.81
C ALA A 322 -12.09 24.37 2.04
N GLY A 323 -11.87 23.22 2.70
CA GLY A 323 -12.66 22.79 3.85
C GLY A 323 -14.01 22.14 3.53
N GLU A 324 -14.30 21.87 2.26
CA GLU A 324 -15.50 21.12 1.85
C GLU A 324 -15.38 19.63 2.25
N VAL A 325 -14.15 19.13 2.32
CA VAL A 325 -13.80 17.80 2.82
C VAL A 325 -12.82 17.93 3.99
N ASN A 326 -13.13 17.30 5.11
CA ASN A 326 -12.24 17.25 6.25
C ASN A 326 -11.24 16.09 6.06
N PRO A 327 -9.90 16.33 6.05
CA PRO A 327 -8.90 15.26 5.94
C PRO A 327 -9.07 14.21 7.02
N SER A 328 -8.98 12.95 6.63
CA SER A 328 -9.17 11.81 7.54
C SER A 328 -8.24 10.63 7.25
N GLY A 329 -7.40 10.74 6.22
CA GLY A 329 -6.38 9.76 5.89
C GLY A 329 -5.35 9.59 7.00
N LYS A 330 -4.83 8.36 7.15
CA LYS A 330 -3.73 8.05 8.08
C LYS A 330 -2.59 7.39 7.32
N LEU A 331 -1.36 7.71 7.71
CA LEU A 331 -0.18 7.11 7.10
C LEU A 331 -0.15 5.59 7.29
N THR A 332 -0.03 4.87 6.20
CA THR A 332 0.19 3.41 6.18
C THR A 332 1.68 3.04 6.17
N ILE A 333 2.56 4.04 6.20
CA ILE A 333 4.01 3.90 6.25
C ILE A 333 4.58 4.93 7.24
N THR A 334 5.80 4.69 7.71
CA THR A 334 6.53 5.64 8.55
C THR A 334 7.35 6.58 7.68
N PHE A 335 7.24 7.89 7.87
CA PHE A 335 8.14 8.87 7.28
C PHE A 335 9.36 9.01 8.19
N PRO A 336 10.56 8.64 7.74
CA PRO A 336 11.77 8.77 8.55
C PRO A 336 12.14 10.26 8.75
N GLU A 337 12.94 10.55 9.77
CA GLU A 337 13.60 11.86 9.85
C GLU A 337 14.67 11.99 8.77
N ARG A 338 15.38 10.90 8.49
CA ARG A 338 16.40 10.79 7.44
C ARG A 338 16.49 9.37 6.94
N ILE A 339 17.02 9.18 5.73
CA ILE A 339 17.12 7.88 5.09
C ILE A 339 17.95 6.86 5.92
N GLU A 340 18.98 7.34 6.64
CA GLU A 340 19.85 6.53 7.48
C GLU A 340 19.12 5.91 8.68
N ASP A 341 17.96 6.42 9.05
CA ASP A 341 17.13 5.88 10.14
C ASP A 341 16.20 4.75 9.66
N MET A 342 16.23 4.39 8.37
CA MET A 342 15.40 3.30 7.85
C MET A 342 15.98 1.92 8.23
N PRO A 343 15.14 0.93 8.58
CA PRO A 343 15.61 -0.40 8.96
C PRO A 343 16.42 -1.11 7.87
N THR A 344 16.15 -0.78 6.61
CA THR A 344 16.78 -1.40 5.44
C THR A 344 18.05 -0.69 4.96
N TYR A 345 18.42 0.47 5.54
CA TYR A 345 19.50 1.33 5.05
C TYR A 345 20.83 0.61 4.85
N MET A 346 21.18 -0.33 5.74
CA MET A 346 22.44 -1.08 5.66
C MET A 346 22.39 -2.27 4.69
N ASN A 347 21.20 -2.70 4.28
CA ASN A 347 21.03 -3.92 3.50
C ASN A 347 20.60 -3.64 2.06
N PHE A 348 19.75 -2.64 1.85
CA PHE A 348 19.25 -2.27 0.53
C PHE A 348 20.30 -1.46 -0.27
N PRO A 349 20.47 -1.72 -1.58
CA PRO A 349 19.82 -2.73 -2.42
C PRO A 349 20.59 -4.08 -2.48
N GLY A 350 21.49 -4.33 -1.57
CA GLY A 350 22.36 -5.50 -1.57
C GLY A 350 23.61 -5.33 -2.44
N ASP A 351 24.23 -6.44 -2.83
CA ASP A 351 25.44 -6.47 -3.68
C ASP A 351 25.13 -6.60 -5.19
N GLY A 352 23.84 -6.49 -5.56
CA GLY A 352 23.33 -6.64 -6.92
C GLY A 352 22.78 -8.04 -7.23
N TYR A 353 23.15 -9.06 -6.46
CA TYR A 353 22.64 -10.43 -6.59
C TYR A 353 22.03 -10.97 -5.31
N HIS A 354 22.46 -10.47 -4.16
CA HIS A 354 21.97 -10.89 -2.85
C HIS A 354 21.60 -9.66 -2.02
N VAL A 355 20.50 -9.77 -1.30
CA VAL A 355 20.08 -8.81 -0.30
C VAL A 355 19.60 -9.53 0.94
N SER A 356 19.99 -9.03 2.11
CA SER A 356 19.51 -9.55 3.39
C SER A 356 18.37 -8.71 3.91
N TYR A 357 17.25 -9.33 4.27
CA TYR A 357 16.15 -8.69 5.00
C TYR A 357 16.47 -8.72 6.51
N GLY A 358 17.59 -8.06 6.84
CA GLY A 358 18.19 -8.12 8.18
C GLY A 358 17.36 -7.47 9.28
N GLU A 359 16.38 -6.65 8.94
CA GLU A 359 15.40 -6.10 9.86
C GLU A 359 14.46 -7.18 10.44
N GLY A 360 14.30 -8.31 9.77
CA GLY A 360 13.49 -9.42 10.22
C GLY A 360 12.02 -9.01 10.43
N ILE A 361 11.52 -9.17 11.67
CA ILE A 361 10.15 -8.76 12.03
C ILE A 361 10.04 -7.25 12.33
N TYR A 362 11.15 -6.53 12.40
CA TYR A 362 11.16 -5.12 12.78
C TYR A 362 11.03 -4.21 11.56
N VAL A 363 9.93 -4.32 10.83
CA VAL A 363 9.60 -3.47 9.68
C VAL A 363 8.79 -2.25 10.11
N GLY A 364 8.99 -1.11 9.42
CA GLY A 364 8.23 0.12 9.65
C GLY A 364 8.25 0.54 11.12
N TYR A 365 7.08 0.90 11.69
CA TYR A 365 6.95 1.41 13.06
C TYR A 365 7.51 0.45 14.13
N ARG A 366 7.50 -0.88 13.89
CA ARG A 366 8.06 -1.87 14.80
C ARG A 366 9.55 -1.64 15.07
N TYR A 367 10.27 -1.22 14.02
CA TYR A 367 11.69 -0.87 14.13
C TYR A 367 11.89 0.41 14.92
N TYR A 368 11.16 1.48 14.57
CA TYR A 368 11.28 2.79 15.23
C TYR A 368 10.96 2.69 16.73
N ASP A 369 9.90 1.98 17.09
CA ASP A 369 9.54 1.75 18.48
C ASP A 369 10.64 0.96 19.21
N LYS A 370 11.15 -0.12 18.62
CA LYS A 370 12.23 -0.95 19.22
C LYS A 370 13.53 -0.21 19.40
N LYS A 371 13.90 0.61 18.45
CA LYS A 371 15.10 1.46 18.49
C LYS A 371 14.89 2.74 19.29
N LYS A 372 13.66 3.04 19.70
CA LYS A 372 13.27 4.31 20.35
C LYS A 372 13.66 5.54 19.52
N LEU A 373 13.59 5.40 18.20
CA LEU A 373 13.81 6.49 17.25
C LEU A 373 12.50 7.22 17.01
N ARG A 374 12.58 8.54 16.97
CA ARG A 374 11.43 9.37 16.62
C ARG A 374 11.42 9.59 15.11
N PRO A 375 10.43 9.07 14.39
CA PRO A 375 10.28 9.39 12.98
C PRO A 375 9.71 10.79 12.80
N ARG A 376 9.82 11.33 11.60
CA ARG A 376 9.18 12.61 11.25
C ARG A 376 7.67 12.54 11.38
N TYR A 377 7.06 11.55 10.74
CA TYR A 377 5.65 11.20 10.92
C TYR A 377 5.52 9.69 11.12
N PRO A 378 4.93 9.26 12.25
CA PRO A 378 4.80 7.83 12.51
C PRO A 378 3.71 7.17 11.64
N PHE A 379 3.79 5.87 11.48
CA PHE A 379 2.69 5.06 10.98
C PHE A 379 1.40 5.36 11.73
N GLY A 380 0.27 5.41 11.03
CA GLY A 380 -1.04 5.72 11.61
C GLY A 380 -1.30 7.21 11.87
N TYR A 381 -0.33 8.09 11.59
CA TYR A 381 -0.48 9.54 11.77
C TYR A 381 -1.30 10.19 10.64
N GLY A 382 -2.06 11.21 11.00
CA GLY A 382 -2.79 12.08 10.11
C GLY A 382 -3.65 13.04 10.91
N MET A 383 -3.65 14.32 10.52
CA MET A 383 -4.43 15.39 11.15
C MET A 383 -5.82 15.50 10.56
N SER A 384 -6.68 16.22 11.26
CA SER A 384 -8.04 16.57 10.84
C SER A 384 -8.30 18.06 11.16
N TYR A 385 -9.31 18.66 10.56
CA TYR A 385 -9.80 20.01 10.92
C TYR A 385 -10.66 19.99 12.20
N THR A 386 -10.88 18.81 12.76
CA THR A 386 -11.55 18.62 14.05
C THR A 386 -10.67 17.84 15.02
N THR A 387 -11.14 17.67 16.24
CA THR A 387 -10.41 16.91 17.28
C THR A 387 -11.25 15.75 17.75
N PHE A 388 -10.61 14.66 18.11
CA PHE A 388 -11.27 13.46 18.63
C PHE A 388 -10.68 13.05 19.97
N ASP A 389 -11.52 12.51 20.82
CA ASP A 389 -11.14 11.86 22.08
C ASP A 389 -11.46 10.36 21.99
N CYS A 390 -10.39 9.55 21.90
CA CYS A 390 -10.50 8.09 21.81
C CYS A 390 -10.10 7.48 23.16
N LYS A 391 -10.94 6.63 23.72
CA LYS A 391 -10.69 6.00 25.02
C LYS A 391 -10.90 4.50 24.96
N LEU A 392 -9.96 3.76 25.55
CA LEU A 392 -10.18 2.37 25.91
C LEU A 392 -11.15 2.33 27.11
N VAL A 393 -12.24 1.60 26.96
CA VAL A 393 -13.22 1.38 28.05
C VAL A 393 -12.83 0.14 28.84
N ASP A 394 -12.72 -0.99 28.16
CA ASP A 394 -12.25 -2.25 28.71
C ASP A 394 -11.68 -3.18 27.63
N ALA A 395 -11.01 -4.23 28.08
CA ALA A 395 -10.58 -5.34 27.22
C ALA A 395 -10.67 -6.64 28.03
N ALA A 396 -11.29 -7.66 27.45
CA ALA A 396 -11.50 -8.95 28.09
C ALA A 396 -11.33 -10.11 27.13
N VAL A 397 -10.84 -11.25 27.66
CA VAL A 397 -10.79 -12.51 26.92
C VAL A 397 -12.15 -13.18 26.97
N ASP A 398 -12.68 -13.56 25.81
CA ASP A 398 -13.93 -14.29 25.67
C ASP A 398 -13.68 -15.48 24.71
N GLY A 399 -13.47 -16.67 25.29
CA GLY A 399 -13.04 -17.86 24.53
C GLY A 399 -11.69 -17.64 23.83
N ASP A 400 -11.67 -17.81 22.51
CA ASP A 400 -10.48 -17.64 21.68
C ASP A 400 -10.32 -16.20 21.12
N THR A 401 -11.04 -15.25 21.69
CA THR A 401 -11.10 -13.87 21.21
C THR A 401 -10.84 -12.88 22.33
N ILE A 402 -10.10 -11.81 22.04
CA ILE A 402 -10.01 -10.63 22.89
C ILE A 402 -11.02 -9.61 22.38
N LYS A 403 -12.00 -9.26 23.20
CA LYS A 403 -12.93 -8.16 22.96
C LYS A 403 -12.35 -6.88 23.54
N VAL A 404 -12.27 -5.84 22.71
CA VAL A 404 -11.76 -4.52 23.09
C VAL A 404 -12.87 -3.50 22.85
N HIS A 405 -13.34 -2.87 23.93
CA HIS A 405 -14.37 -1.81 23.86
C HIS A 405 -13.69 -0.45 23.93
N THR A 406 -14.02 0.40 22.98
CA THR A 406 -13.52 1.77 22.91
C THR A 406 -14.66 2.75 22.73
N THR A 407 -14.43 4.01 23.10
CA THR A 407 -15.31 5.12 22.74
C THR A 407 -14.52 6.12 21.93
N VAL A 408 -15.16 6.74 20.96
CA VAL A 408 -14.63 7.85 20.18
C VAL A 408 -15.64 8.99 20.18
N GLU A 409 -15.18 10.21 20.43
CA GLU A 409 -15.98 11.42 20.45
C GLU A 409 -15.35 12.50 19.59
N ASN A 410 -16.13 13.14 18.74
CA ASN A 410 -15.70 14.35 18.05
C ASN A 410 -15.83 15.55 18.99
N THR A 411 -14.75 16.00 19.55
CA THR A 411 -14.68 17.11 20.50
C THR A 411 -14.57 18.49 19.84
N GLY A 412 -14.42 18.53 18.51
CA GLY A 412 -14.28 19.77 17.75
C GLY A 412 -15.60 20.27 17.19
N LYS A 413 -15.50 21.19 16.22
CA LYS A 413 -16.64 21.94 15.68
C LYS A 413 -17.04 21.51 14.26
N VAL A 414 -16.27 20.66 13.63
CA VAL A 414 -16.48 20.22 12.23
C VAL A 414 -16.71 18.71 12.23
N ALA A 415 -17.61 18.24 11.39
CA ALA A 415 -17.77 16.80 11.18
C ALA A 415 -16.51 16.20 10.57
N GLY A 416 -16.14 15.01 10.99
CA GLY A 416 -14.93 14.35 10.51
C GLY A 416 -14.90 12.87 10.80
N SER A 417 -13.91 12.18 10.29
CA SER A 417 -13.68 10.76 10.56
C SER A 417 -12.35 10.57 11.29
N GLU A 418 -12.33 9.61 12.22
CA GLU A 418 -11.11 9.17 12.93
C GLU A 418 -10.91 7.68 12.72
N VAL A 419 -9.65 7.25 12.66
CA VAL A 419 -9.28 5.83 12.61
C VAL A 419 -8.81 5.38 13.99
N ILE A 420 -9.66 4.60 14.65
CA ILE A 420 -9.31 3.96 15.91
C ILE A 420 -8.35 2.81 15.59
N GLN A 421 -7.20 2.78 16.25
CA GLN A 421 -6.13 1.81 16.00
C GLN A 421 -5.85 1.05 17.31
N ILE A 422 -6.01 -0.28 17.27
CA ILE A 422 -5.77 -1.15 18.42
C ILE A 422 -4.41 -1.82 18.28
N TYR A 423 -3.51 -1.46 19.19
CA TYR A 423 -2.18 -2.04 19.28
C TYR A 423 -2.09 -2.94 20.52
N ILE A 424 -1.50 -4.11 20.34
CA ILE A 424 -1.23 -5.06 21.42
C ILE A 424 0.25 -5.05 21.77
N HIS A 425 0.56 -4.96 23.05
CA HIS A 425 1.88 -5.11 23.63
C HIS A 425 1.93 -6.39 24.46
N ASP A 426 2.95 -7.23 24.26
CA ASP A 426 3.17 -8.46 25.02
C ASP A 426 4.50 -8.36 25.81
N PRO A 427 4.47 -7.91 27.06
CA PRO A 427 5.66 -7.73 27.87
C PRO A 427 6.24 -9.04 28.43
N TYR A 428 5.51 -10.16 28.30
CA TYR A 428 5.86 -11.44 28.91
C TYR A 428 6.31 -12.49 27.89
N SER A 429 6.42 -12.12 26.62
CA SER A 429 6.89 -13.05 25.57
C SER A 429 8.29 -13.54 25.85
N THR A 430 8.51 -14.84 25.71
CA THR A 430 9.85 -15.48 25.74
C THR A 430 10.63 -15.22 24.47
N LEU A 431 9.94 -14.91 23.35
CA LEU A 431 10.53 -14.53 22.09
C LEU A 431 10.68 -13.01 21.99
N ALA A 432 11.71 -12.56 21.29
CA ALA A 432 11.83 -11.14 20.98
C ALA A 432 10.63 -10.68 20.11
N LYS A 433 9.91 -9.64 20.56
CA LYS A 433 8.74 -9.07 19.89
C LYS A 433 8.90 -7.57 19.66
N PRO A 434 8.15 -6.98 18.70
CA PRO A 434 7.93 -5.55 18.64
C PRO A 434 7.33 -5.00 19.96
N GLU A 435 7.59 -3.74 20.24
CA GLU A 435 7.02 -3.06 21.43
C GLU A 435 5.48 -3.06 21.39
N LYS A 436 4.91 -2.98 20.22
CA LYS A 436 3.46 -3.09 19.96
C LYS A 436 3.20 -3.51 18.52
N GLU A 437 2.04 -4.10 18.29
CA GLU A 437 1.59 -4.51 16.96
C GLU A 437 0.15 -4.11 16.72
N LEU A 438 -0.11 -3.48 15.57
CA LEU A 438 -1.48 -3.20 15.14
C LEU A 438 -2.22 -4.51 14.89
N LYS A 439 -3.35 -4.71 15.54
CA LYS A 439 -4.17 -5.92 15.42
C LYS A 439 -5.59 -5.65 14.93
N ALA A 440 -6.09 -4.43 15.11
CA ALA A 440 -7.38 -4.04 14.56
C ALA A 440 -7.43 -2.52 14.33
N PHE A 441 -8.28 -2.09 13.41
CA PHE A 441 -8.60 -0.69 13.19
C PHE A 441 -10.00 -0.53 12.62
N GLU A 442 -10.60 0.63 12.86
CA GLU A 442 -11.89 1.00 12.28
C GLU A 442 -11.96 2.51 12.07
N LYS A 443 -12.48 2.94 10.91
CA LYS A 443 -12.70 4.34 10.60
C LYS A 443 -14.14 4.72 10.92
N VAL A 444 -14.30 5.73 11.76
CA VAL A 444 -15.61 6.16 12.27
C VAL A 444 -15.87 7.61 11.92
N LYS A 445 -16.99 7.89 11.25
CA LYS A 445 -17.45 9.25 10.93
C LYS A 445 -18.36 9.77 12.03
N LEU A 446 -18.11 11.01 12.49
CA LEU A 446 -18.79 11.65 13.61
C LEU A 446 -19.14 13.10 13.30
N ALA A 447 -20.37 13.50 13.63
CA ALA A 447 -20.77 14.90 13.72
C ALA A 447 -20.11 15.60 14.93
N PRO A 448 -20.05 16.94 14.98
CA PRO A 448 -19.56 17.65 16.15
C PRO A 448 -20.33 17.25 17.44
N GLY A 449 -19.60 16.87 18.49
CA GLY A 449 -20.16 16.40 19.75
C GLY A 449 -20.74 14.98 19.72
N GLU A 450 -20.69 14.29 18.58
CA GLU A 450 -21.15 12.91 18.49
C GLU A 450 -20.14 11.97 19.13
N LYS A 451 -20.65 10.98 19.85
CA LYS A 451 -19.89 9.93 20.49
C LYS A 451 -20.39 8.56 20.02
N LYS A 452 -19.46 7.63 19.76
CA LYS A 452 -19.76 6.23 19.40
C LYS A 452 -18.95 5.27 20.22
N ASP A 453 -19.56 4.13 20.53
CA ASP A 453 -18.90 2.97 21.08
C ASP A 453 -18.49 2.05 19.93
N VAL A 454 -17.25 1.56 19.97
CA VAL A 454 -16.68 0.65 18.97
C VAL A 454 -16.08 -0.55 19.66
N THR A 455 -16.44 -1.74 19.17
CA THR A 455 -15.97 -3.00 19.74
C THR A 455 -15.17 -3.76 18.71
N PHE A 456 -13.96 -4.16 19.08
CA PHE A 456 -13.08 -4.99 18.26
C PHE A 456 -13.05 -6.42 18.80
N ALA A 457 -12.97 -7.39 17.89
CA ALA A 457 -12.75 -8.79 18.20
C ALA A 457 -11.41 -9.23 17.59
N ILE A 458 -10.44 -9.58 18.42
CA ILE A 458 -9.09 -9.98 17.98
C ILE A 458 -8.92 -11.45 18.36
N ALA A 459 -8.69 -12.31 17.37
CA ALA A 459 -8.46 -13.72 17.63
C ALA A 459 -7.13 -13.90 18.41
N ILE A 460 -7.12 -14.69 19.45
CA ILE A 460 -5.91 -14.96 20.26
C ILE A 460 -4.80 -15.54 19.37
N ARG A 461 -5.17 -16.34 18.36
CA ARG A 461 -4.24 -16.89 17.39
C ARG A 461 -3.45 -15.80 16.62
N ASP A 462 -4.03 -14.62 16.40
CA ASP A 462 -3.38 -13.52 15.69
C ASP A 462 -2.27 -12.84 16.51
N LEU A 463 -2.15 -13.21 17.79
CA LEU A 463 -1.08 -12.78 18.67
C LEU A 463 0.09 -13.77 18.72
N ALA A 464 -0.04 -14.93 18.08
CA ALA A 464 0.99 -15.94 18.05
C ALA A 464 2.25 -15.44 17.32
N SER A 465 3.40 -15.88 17.81
CA SER A 465 4.69 -15.69 17.15
C SER A 465 5.20 -17.02 16.62
N TYR A 466 5.93 -16.94 15.53
CA TYR A 466 6.57 -18.12 14.96
C TYR A 466 7.85 -18.44 15.73
N ASP A 467 7.92 -19.65 16.26
CA ASP A 467 9.08 -20.16 16.99
C ASP A 467 9.88 -21.11 16.09
N MET A 468 11.12 -20.73 15.78
CA MET A 468 12.00 -21.51 14.91
C MET A 468 12.58 -22.77 15.58
N ASP A 469 12.51 -22.84 16.91
CA ASP A 469 13.03 -23.97 17.68
C ASP A 469 12.01 -25.11 17.85
N LEU A 470 10.75 -24.88 17.45
CA LEU A 470 9.66 -25.85 17.55
C LEU A 470 9.26 -26.49 16.20
N GLU A 471 10.12 -26.40 15.17
CA GLU A 471 9.92 -27.05 13.86
C GLU A 471 10.20 -28.54 13.88
#